data_3ae4e299e31652e057f8b82a50a3de03
#
_entry.id   3ae4e299e31652e057f8b82a50a3de03
#
_cell.length_a   1.000
_cell.length_b   1.000
_cell.length_c   1.000
_cell.angle_alpha   90.00
_cell.angle_beta   90.00
_cell.angle_gamma   90.00
#
_symmetry.space_group_name_H-M   'P 1'
#
loop_
_entity.id
_entity.type
_entity.pdbx_description
1 polymer ?
#
loop_
_entity_poly.entity_id
_entity_poly.type
_entity_poly.pdbx_seq_one_letter_code
_entity_poly.pdbx_strand_id
1 'polypeptide(L)'
;VCKAILSLIAGGKTGTAIREYFEGKGYGWSRDTVDGALQVLLIATLVRAQDDRGKVLDPKELERKALGKVMFKIESTVITVPQRIAIRKLFQKEPLKIHVSPNDELTHVQQFVQKMNELADSAGGEEPKPVRPDTRILEAIRTAAGNEQLLAVYNTRDDLERMIDDWQETAERIKERWPEWIEAKRLAKHLDSLENAEIYLAQIQTIEKERQLLSDPNPFTPLVSGMVQIIRSELNAIKSQWDDEWKKRESVLEKDTNWNKLEPEQKYDLRSRNQLTENAVPVIAVDSTASILATLDNYSINALHDRLAALPGRYATVSQGATTLLEPKAQFISFTSSTIKTEAEFDAWIADKKKEVLAALKNGPVVIK
;
A
#
# COMPACT_ATOMS: atom_id res chain seq x y z
N VAL A 1 -59.94 -12.77 -7.02
CA VAL A 1 -58.90 -13.74 -7.30
C VAL A 1 -57.95 -13.82 -6.11
N CYS A 2 -57.17 -12.80 -5.76
CA CYS A 2 -56.15 -12.84 -4.70
C CYS A 2 -56.66 -13.30 -3.34
N LYS A 3 -57.82 -12.80 -2.86
CA LYS A 3 -58.43 -13.24 -1.58
C LYS A 3 -58.74 -14.76 -1.55
N ALA A 4 -59.25 -15.33 -2.65
CA ALA A 4 -59.52 -16.74 -2.75
C ALA A 4 -58.25 -17.59 -2.73
N ILE A 5 -57.21 -17.11 -3.43
CA ILE A 5 -55.88 -17.76 -3.40
C ILE A 5 -55.29 -17.75 -2.00
N LEU A 6 -55.32 -16.61 -1.30
CA LEU A 6 -54.85 -16.52 0.09
C LEU A 6 -55.57 -17.50 1.02
N SER A 7 -56.91 -17.63 0.90
CA SER A 7 -57.66 -18.57 1.71
C SER A 7 -57.27 -20.04 1.44
N LEU A 8 -56.89 -20.38 0.20
CA LEU A 8 -56.44 -21.73 -0.15
C LEU A 8 -55.03 -22.05 0.36
N ILE A 9 -54.16 -21.04 0.41
CA ILE A 9 -52.72 -21.19 0.75
C ILE A 9 -52.51 -21.36 2.27
N ALA A 10 -53.53 -21.16 3.13
CA ALA A 10 -53.40 -21.06 4.60
C ALA A 10 -52.42 -22.08 5.26
N GLY A 11 -52.31 -23.31 4.74
CA GLY A 11 -51.38 -24.33 5.24
C GLY A 11 -50.12 -24.55 4.40
N GLY A 12 -49.90 -23.72 3.39
CA GLY A 12 -48.88 -23.94 2.36
C GLY A 12 -49.36 -24.80 1.21
N LYS A 13 -49.16 -24.37 -0.02
CA LYS A 13 -49.55 -25.08 -1.25
C LYS A 13 -48.51 -24.88 -2.35
N THR A 14 -48.28 -25.92 -3.16
CA THR A 14 -47.48 -25.77 -4.38
C THR A 14 -48.25 -25.00 -5.44
N GLY A 15 -47.53 -24.28 -6.29
CA GLY A 15 -48.17 -23.55 -7.39
C GLY A 15 -48.97 -24.44 -8.31
N THR A 16 -48.57 -25.71 -8.54
CA THR A 16 -49.31 -26.69 -9.29
C THR A 16 -50.65 -26.98 -8.60
N ALA A 17 -50.69 -27.26 -7.30
CA ALA A 17 -51.90 -27.51 -6.55
C ALA A 17 -52.87 -26.29 -6.55
N ILE A 18 -52.32 -25.06 -6.50
CA ILE A 18 -53.13 -23.84 -6.58
C ILE A 18 -53.76 -23.70 -7.98
N ARG A 19 -52.98 -23.95 -9.06
CA ARG A 19 -53.50 -23.94 -10.43
C ARG A 19 -54.63 -24.97 -10.63
N GLU A 20 -54.38 -26.22 -10.29
CA GLU A 20 -55.35 -27.30 -10.40
C GLU A 20 -56.69 -26.98 -9.69
N TYR A 21 -56.61 -26.42 -8.50
CA TYR A 21 -57.79 -26.04 -7.72
C TYR A 21 -58.62 -24.96 -8.42
N PHE A 22 -57.97 -23.90 -8.94
CA PHE A 22 -58.71 -22.79 -9.55
C PHE A 22 -58.99 -22.96 -11.03
N GLU A 23 -58.24 -23.81 -11.76
CA GLU A 23 -58.58 -24.22 -13.13
C GLU A 23 -59.77 -25.20 -13.16
N GLY A 24 -60.06 -25.90 -12.03
CA GLY A 24 -61.10 -26.93 -11.94
C GLY A 24 -62.52 -26.39 -11.96
N LYS A 25 -63.50 -27.37 -11.92
CA LYS A 25 -64.94 -27.15 -12.08
C LYS A 25 -65.57 -26.33 -10.96
N GLY A 26 -65.25 -25.31 -10.54
CA GLY A 26 -65.89 -24.46 -9.51
C GLY A 26 -65.47 -22.97 -9.73
N TYR A 27 -64.27 -22.78 -10.23
CA TYR A 27 -63.79 -21.48 -10.49
C TYR A 27 -63.53 -21.24 -11.99
N GLY A 28 -62.92 -22.22 -12.71
CA GLY A 28 -62.68 -22.15 -14.15
C GLY A 28 -61.71 -20.99 -14.55
N TRP A 29 -60.81 -20.56 -13.65
CA TRP A 29 -59.88 -19.49 -13.96
C TRP A 29 -58.77 -19.97 -14.87
N SER A 30 -58.33 -19.11 -15.81
CA SER A 30 -57.19 -19.45 -16.63
C SER A 30 -55.94 -19.50 -15.81
N ARG A 31 -54.94 -20.30 -16.25
CA ARG A 31 -53.62 -20.38 -15.65
C ARG A 31 -52.98 -19.00 -15.54
N ASP A 32 -53.15 -18.16 -16.55
CA ASP A 32 -52.60 -16.80 -16.59
C ASP A 32 -53.18 -15.92 -15.48
N THR A 33 -54.48 -16.09 -15.18
CA THR A 33 -55.12 -15.36 -14.08
C THR A 33 -54.60 -15.81 -12.72
N VAL A 34 -54.36 -17.10 -12.52
CA VAL A 34 -53.84 -17.67 -11.26
C VAL A 34 -52.35 -17.23 -11.08
N ASP A 35 -51.55 -17.39 -12.13
CA ASP A 35 -50.14 -17.03 -12.10
C ASP A 35 -49.95 -15.54 -11.86
N GLY A 36 -50.71 -14.69 -12.55
CA GLY A 36 -50.68 -13.24 -12.35
C GLY A 36 -51.08 -12.84 -10.93
N ALA A 37 -52.09 -13.48 -10.37
CA ALA A 37 -52.47 -13.23 -8.98
C ALA A 37 -51.42 -13.71 -7.96
N LEU A 38 -50.75 -14.85 -8.21
CA LEU A 38 -49.63 -15.31 -7.38
C LEU A 38 -48.46 -14.32 -7.43
N GLN A 39 -48.13 -13.80 -8.62
CA GLN A 39 -47.09 -12.78 -8.73
C GLN A 39 -47.44 -11.49 -8.00
N VAL A 40 -48.70 -11.03 -8.13
CA VAL A 40 -49.18 -9.84 -7.36
C VAL A 40 -49.07 -10.08 -5.86
N LEU A 41 -49.49 -11.27 -5.37
CA LEU A 41 -49.40 -11.61 -3.95
C LEU A 41 -47.94 -11.68 -3.45
N LEU A 42 -47.02 -12.18 -4.28
CA LEU A 42 -45.59 -12.22 -3.98
C LEU A 42 -44.99 -10.80 -3.93
N ILE A 43 -45.26 -9.97 -4.95
CA ILE A 43 -44.78 -8.60 -5.00
C ILE A 43 -45.35 -7.76 -3.85
N ALA A 44 -46.63 -8.00 -3.51
CA ALA A 44 -47.28 -7.37 -2.36
C ALA A 44 -46.80 -7.92 -1.01
N THR A 45 -45.90 -8.92 -1.01
CA THR A 45 -45.38 -9.60 0.18
C THR A 45 -46.45 -10.16 1.10
N LEU A 46 -47.56 -10.60 0.54
CA LEU A 46 -48.66 -11.30 1.27
C LEU A 46 -48.45 -12.80 1.30
N VAL A 47 -47.64 -13.31 0.37
CA VAL A 47 -47.20 -14.72 0.32
C VAL A 47 -45.70 -14.74 0.04
N ARG A 48 -45.04 -15.81 0.47
CA ARG A 48 -43.65 -16.13 0.12
C ARG A 48 -43.56 -17.41 -0.68
N ALA A 49 -42.65 -17.46 -1.64
CA ALA A 49 -42.38 -18.68 -2.39
C ALA A 49 -41.09 -19.32 -1.81
N GLN A 50 -41.14 -20.64 -1.62
CA GLN A 50 -40.01 -21.44 -1.13
C GLN A 50 -39.71 -22.55 -2.12
N ASP A 51 -38.40 -22.86 -2.31
CA ASP A 51 -37.99 -24.05 -3.04
C ASP A 51 -38.25 -25.35 -2.21
N ASP A 52 -37.83 -26.47 -2.78
CA ASP A 52 -37.93 -27.80 -2.15
C ASP A 52 -37.08 -27.94 -0.89
N ARG A 53 -36.06 -27.07 -0.71
CA ARG A 53 -35.19 -26.99 0.48
C ARG A 53 -35.67 -25.99 1.52
N GLY A 54 -36.81 -25.32 1.27
CA GLY A 54 -37.36 -24.29 2.15
C GLY A 54 -36.71 -22.91 2.03
N LYS A 55 -35.78 -22.69 1.09
CA LYS A 55 -35.17 -21.38 0.82
C LYS A 55 -36.23 -20.46 0.20
N VAL A 56 -36.39 -19.27 0.76
CA VAL A 56 -37.26 -18.23 0.19
C VAL A 56 -36.65 -17.69 -1.10
N LEU A 57 -37.46 -17.63 -2.15
CA LEU A 57 -37.06 -17.16 -3.47
C LEU A 57 -37.42 -15.68 -3.66
N ASP A 58 -36.60 -14.94 -4.35
CA ASP A 58 -36.90 -13.56 -4.73
C ASP A 58 -38.02 -13.54 -5.75
N PRO A 59 -39.12 -12.78 -5.52
CA PRO A 59 -40.22 -12.67 -6.48
C PRO A 59 -39.79 -12.22 -7.87
N LYS A 60 -38.70 -11.42 -7.99
CA LYS A 60 -38.19 -10.91 -9.28
C LYS A 60 -37.42 -11.97 -10.08
N GLU A 61 -36.80 -12.90 -9.39
CA GLU A 61 -36.04 -13.99 -10.03
C GLU A 61 -36.91 -15.19 -10.35
N LEU A 62 -38.13 -15.22 -9.79
CA LEU A 62 -39.04 -16.36 -9.95
C LEU A 62 -39.78 -16.28 -11.31
N GLU A 63 -39.22 -16.98 -12.30
CA GLU A 63 -39.86 -17.09 -13.62
C GLU A 63 -41.23 -17.74 -13.55
N ARG A 64 -42.14 -17.30 -14.39
CA ARG A 64 -43.51 -17.80 -14.48
C ARG A 64 -43.60 -19.32 -14.63
N LYS A 65 -42.71 -19.94 -15.43
CA LYS A 65 -42.66 -21.39 -15.62
C LYS A 65 -42.27 -22.16 -14.34
N ALA A 66 -41.58 -21.52 -13.42
CA ALA A 66 -41.16 -22.09 -12.14
C ALA A 66 -42.23 -22.01 -11.06
N LEU A 67 -43.24 -21.12 -11.19
CA LEU A 67 -44.28 -20.92 -10.19
C LEU A 67 -44.99 -22.21 -9.77
N GLY A 68 -45.18 -23.19 -10.70
CA GLY A 68 -45.78 -24.47 -10.38
C GLY A 68 -45.01 -25.32 -9.37
N LYS A 69 -43.69 -25.22 -9.38
CA LYS A 69 -42.78 -26.10 -8.60
C LYS A 69 -42.51 -25.59 -7.19
N VAL A 70 -42.80 -24.34 -6.91
CA VAL A 70 -42.49 -23.73 -5.62
C VAL A 70 -43.66 -23.86 -4.64
N MET A 71 -43.31 -23.86 -3.33
CA MET A 71 -44.26 -23.85 -2.24
C MET A 71 -44.63 -22.42 -1.88
N PHE A 72 -45.92 -22.07 -1.96
CA PHE A 72 -46.44 -20.79 -1.48
C PHE A 72 -46.91 -20.91 -0.05
N LYS A 73 -46.51 -19.97 0.80
CA LYS A 73 -46.99 -19.85 2.18
C LYS A 73 -47.47 -18.43 2.43
N ILE A 74 -48.47 -18.24 3.25
CA ILE A 74 -48.92 -16.92 3.68
C ILE A 74 -47.78 -16.30 4.49
N GLU A 75 -47.52 -15.01 4.24
CA GLU A 75 -46.60 -14.22 5.05
C GLU A 75 -47.31 -13.88 6.38
N SER A 76 -46.81 -14.43 7.50
CA SER A 76 -47.41 -14.24 8.83
C SER A 76 -47.20 -12.81 9.35
N THR A 77 -46.17 -12.14 8.85
CA THR A 77 -45.74 -10.82 9.30
C THR A 77 -46.17 -9.78 8.27
N VAL A 78 -46.99 -8.83 8.66
CA VAL A 78 -47.41 -7.71 7.79
C VAL A 78 -46.59 -6.49 8.09
N ILE A 79 -45.98 -5.90 7.05
CA ILE A 79 -45.25 -4.63 7.14
C ILE A 79 -46.21 -3.51 6.66
N THR A 80 -46.45 -2.56 7.54
CA THR A 80 -47.30 -1.41 7.25
C THR A 80 -46.58 -0.38 6.36
N VAL A 81 -47.32 0.46 5.66
CA VAL A 81 -46.77 1.52 4.82
C VAL A 81 -45.85 2.47 5.61
N PRO A 82 -46.17 2.96 6.81
CA PRO A 82 -45.26 3.75 7.63
C PRO A 82 -43.94 3.04 7.93
N GLN A 83 -43.97 1.74 8.25
CA GLN A 83 -42.75 0.95 8.48
C GLN A 83 -41.87 0.87 7.24
N ARG A 84 -42.46 0.63 6.07
CA ARG A 84 -41.69 0.66 4.78
C ARG A 84 -41.06 2.00 4.51
N ILE A 85 -41.78 3.11 4.77
CA ILE A 85 -41.22 4.47 4.62
C ILE A 85 -40.03 4.67 5.54
N ALA A 86 -40.12 4.21 6.81
CA ALA A 86 -39.03 4.32 7.78
C ALA A 86 -37.81 3.50 7.32
N ILE A 87 -38.00 2.27 6.84
CA ILE A 87 -36.92 1.44 6.28
C ILE A 87 -36.24 2.12 5.09
N ARG A 88 -37.01 2.69 4.15
CA ARG A 88 -36.44 3.41 3.00
C ARG A 88 -35.62 4.62 3.43
N LYS A 89 -36.10 5.38 4.43
CA LYS A 89 -35.32 6.52 4.99
C LYS A 89 -33.99 6.07 5.56
N LEU A 90 -33.98 4.97 6.32
CA LEU A 90 -32.75 4.38 6.85
C LEU A 90 -31.78 3.97 5.72
N PHE A 91 -32.27 3.31 4.68
CA PHE A 91 -31.46 2.89 3.54
C PHE A 91 -30.89 4.07 2.76
N GLN A 92 -31.62 5.17 2.66
CA GLN A 92 -31.19 6.40 1.98
C GLN A 92 -30.24 7.26 2.80
N LYS A 93 -30.08 6.95 4.11
CA LYS A 93 -29.20 7.75 5.00
C LYS A 93 -27.76 7.72 4.49
N GLU A 94 -27.06 8.87 4.62
CA GLU A 94 -25.62 8.94 4.42
C GLU A 94 -24.88 8.03 5.42
N PRO A 95 -23.79 7.37 5.06
CA PRO A 95 -23.13 7.34 3.73
C PRO A 95 -23.71 6.26 2.81
N LEU A 96 -24.74 5.51 3.23
CA LEU A 96 -25.23 4.31 2.53
C LEU A 96 -25.85 4.63 1.17
N LYS A 97 -26.68 5.68 1.09
CA LYS A 97 -27.31 6.20 -0.15
C LYS A 97 -27.99 5.13 -1.02
N ILE A 98 -28.73 4.20 -0.41
CA ILE A 98 -29.42 3.15 -1.14
C ILE A 98 -30.79 3.67 -1.56
N HIS A 99 -30.98 3.88 -2.84
CA HIS A 99 -32.28 4.31 -3.39
C HIS A 99 -33.18 3.10 -3.59
N VAL A 100 -34.35 3.12 -2.94
CA VAL A 100 -35.29 2.02 -2.94
C VAL A 100 -36.68 2.51 -3.37
N SER A 101 -37.23 1.89 -4.40
CA SER A 101 -38.61 2.14 -4.84
C SER A 101 -39.63 1.57 -3.84
N PRO A 102 -40.86 2.13 -3.77
CA PRO A 102 -41.90 1.57 -2.95
C PRO A 102 -42.14 0.09 -3.26
N ASN A 103 -42.29 -0.73 -2.21
CA ASN A 103 -42.43 -2.20 -2.21
C ASN A 103 -41.22 -3.01 -2.70
N ASP A 104 -40.05 -2.35 -2.85
CA ASP A 104 -38.81 -2.96 -3.28
C ASP A 104 -37.79 -3.09 -2.14
N GLU A 105 -38.24 -2.80 -0.90
CA GLU A 105 -37.38 -2.74 0.27
C GLU A 105 -36.67 -4.08 0.54
N LEU A 106 -37.41 -5.19 0.39
CA LEU A 106 -36.88 -6.52 0.69
C LEU A 106 -35.67 -6.90 -0.17
N THR A 107 -35.71 -6.57 -1.45
CA THR A 107 -34.60 -6.86 -2.38
C THR A 107 -33.32 -6.10 -2.08
N HIS A 108 -33.42 -4.98 -1.34
CA HIS A 108 -32.29 -4.13 -0.97
C HIS A 108 -31.73 -4.40 0.43
N VAL A 109 -32.35 -5.29 1.21
CA VAL A 109 -31.85 -5.61 2.58
C VAL A 109 -30.44 -6.19 2.52
N GLN A 110 -30.13 -7.06 1.55
CA GLN A 110 -28.79 -7.64 1.42
C GLN A 110 -27.75 -6.56 1.08
N GLN A 111 -28.08 -5.63 0.19
CA GLN A 111 -27.23 -4.50 -0.13
C GLN A 111 -27.03 -3.58 1.09
N PHE A 112 -28.08 -3.36 1.88
CA PHE A 112 -27.98 -2.59 3.13
C PHE A 112 -27.03 -3.25 4.12
N VAL A 113 -27.20 -4.57 4.38
CA VAL A 113 -26.31 -5.33 5.28
C VAL A 113 -24.88 -5.31 4.79
N GLN A 114 -24.66 -5.45 3.48
CA GLN A 114 -23.32 -5.37 2.89
C GLN A 114 -22.69 -4.00 3.15
N LYS A 115 -23.38 -2.92 2.82
CA LYS A 115 -22.85 -1.54 3.02
C LYS A 115 -22.60 -1.22 4.50
N MET A 116 -23.45 -1.73 5.39
CA MET A 116 -23.22 -1.59 6.84
C MET A 116 -21.94 -2.33 7.28
N ASN A 117 -21.67 -3.53 6.74
CA ASN A 117 -20.44 -4.24 7.03
C ASN A 117 -19.21 -3.50 6.46
N GLU A 118 -19.29 -2.97 5.24
CA GLU A 118 -18.23 -2.13 4.64
C GLU A 118 -17.96 -0.88 5.50
N LEU A 119 -18.98 -0.27 6.05
CA LEU A 119 -18.85 0.86 6.98
C LEU A 119 -18.20 0.43 8.30
N ALA A 120 -18.59 -0.72 8.86
CA ALA A 120 -17.95 -1.29 10.05
C ALA A 120 -16.47 -1.59 9.83
N ASP A 121 -16.10 -2.11 8.65
CA ASP A 121 -14.71 -2.36 8.25
C ASP A 121 -13.91 -1.05 8.10
N SER A 122 -14.58 0.03 7.72
CA SER A 122 -13.97 1.36 7.63
C SER A 122 -13.78 2.00 9.01
N ALA A 123 -14.67 1.70 9.96
CA ALA A 123 -14.68 2.25 11.32
C ALA A 123 -13.75 1.52 12.29
N GLY A 124 -13.08 0.44 11.88
CA GLY A 124 -12.15 -0.29 12.72
C GLY A 124 -11.45 -1.42 11.99
N GLY A 125 -10.71 -2.24 12.72
CA GLY A 125 -10.02 -3.39 12.14
C GLY A 125 -8.66 -3.68 12.76
N GLU A 126 -7.63 -3.83 11.94
CA GLU A 126 -6.28 -4.11 12.42
C GLU A 126 -5.67 -2.91 13.16
N GLU A 127 -4.71 -3.21 14.02
CA GLU A 127 -3.92 -2.22 14.75
C GLU A 127 -3.24 -1.22 13.78
N PRO A 128 -3.16 0.03 14.14
CA PRO A 128 -3.56 0.73 15.36
C PRO A 128 -5.01 1.27 15.38
N LYS A 129 -5.85 0.85 14.42
CA LYS A 129 -7.26 1.27 14.35
C LYS A 129 -8.03 0.75 15.57
N PRO A 130 -9.14 1.40 15.93
CA PRO A 130 -10.09 0.82 16.88
C PRO A 130 -10.49 -0.60 16.52
N VAL A 131 -10.97 -1.36 17.48
CA VAL A 131 -11.53 -2.70 17.21
C VAL A 131 -12.72 -2.55 16.27
N ARG A 132 -12.82 -3.48 15.31
CA ARG A 132 -13.96 -3.52 14.39
C ARG A 132 -15.28 -3.53 15.19
N PRO A 133 -16.25 -2.67 14.86
CA PRO A 133 -17.54 -2.65 15.52
C PRO A 133 -18.30 -3.98 15.47
N ASP A 134 -19.14 -4.23 16.47
CA ASP A 134 -19.97 -5.44 16.53
C ASP A 134 -21.10 -5.39 15.49
N THR A 135 -21.18 -6.41 14.66
CA THR A 135 -22.15 -6.52 13.56
C THR A 135 -23.19 -7.65 13.79
N ARG A 136 -23.34 -8.20 15.00
CA ARG A 136 -24.28 -9.28 15.30
C ARG A 136 -25.73 -8.94 14.95
N ILE A 137 -26.13 -7.68 15.08
CA ILE A 137 -27.46 -7.21 14.69
C ILE A 137 -27.69 -7.36 13.18
N LEU A 138 -26.67 -7.15 12.36
CA LEU A 138 -26.74 -7.32 10.91
C LEU A 138 -26.87 -8.80 10.51
N GLU A 139 -26.21 -9.70 11.26
CA GLU A 139 -26.34 -11.13 11.06
C GLU A 139 -27.74 -11.62 11.39
N ALA A 140 -28.37 -11.11 12.46
CA ALA A 140 -29.76 -11.41 12.79
C ALA A 140 -30.72 -10.97 11.67
N ILE A 141 -30.51 -9.78 11.08
CA ILE A 141 -31.25 -9.29 9.93
C ILE A 141 -31.02 -10.19 8.72
N ARG A 142 -29.81 -10.59 8.43
CA ARG A 142 -29.44 -11.42 7.29
C ARG A 142 -30.05 -12.82 7.33
N THR A 143 -30.20 -13.40 8.51
CA THR A 143 -30.75 -14.76 8.72
C THR A 143 -32.26 -14.80 8.73
N ALA A 144 -32.91 -13.67 8.96
CA ALA A 144 -34.37 -13.57 8.83
C ALA A 144 -34.81 -13.67 7.35
N ALA A 145 -36.07 -13.94 7.08
CA ALA A 145 -36.59 -14.14 5.71
C ALA A 145 -37.90 -13.39 5.48
N GLY A 146 -38.11 -12.90 4.26
CA GLY A 146 -39.35 -12.25 3.87
C GLY A 146 -39.67 -11.00 4.72
N ASN A 147 -40.94 -10.86 5.11
CA ASN A 147 -41.36 -9.70 5.93
C ASN A 147 -40.75 -9.69 7.33
N GLU A 148 -40.31 -10.82 7.87
CA GLU A 148 -39.59 -10.87 9.15
C GLU A 148 -38.25 -10.13 9.08
N GLN A 149 -37.60 -10.21 7.93
CA GLN A 149 -36.34 -9.46 7.68
C GLN A 149 -36.60 -7.95 7.70
N LEU A 150 -37.67 -7.47 7.03
CA LEU A 150 -38.04 -6.05 7.06
C LEU A 150 -38.48 -5.61 8.47
N LEU A 151 -39.17 -6.47 9.20
CA LEU A 151 -39.55 -6.16 10.58
C LEU A 151 -38.35 -6.09 11.50
N ALA A 152 -37.36 -6.97 11.31
CA ALA A 152 -36.11 -6.92 12.06
C ALA A 152 -35.40 -5.58 11.81
N VAL A 153 -35.24 -5.15 10.55
CA VAL A 153 -34.68 -3.82 10.21
C VAL A 153 -35.46 -2.69 10.87
N TYR A 154 -36.79 -2.73 10.80
CA TYR A 154 -37.63 -1.68 11.39
C TYR A 154 -37.51 -1.61 12.92
N ASN A 155 -37.54 -2.76 13.61
CA ASN A 155 -37.48 -2.83 15.06
C ASN A 155 -36.10 -2.36 15.61
N THR A 156 -35.06 -2.53 14.83
CA THR A 156 -33.69 -2.13 15.20
C THR A 156 -33.23 -0.83 14.54
N ARG A 157 -34.15 -0.10 13.87
CA ARG A 157 -33.78 1.08 13.07
C ARG A 157 -33.05 2.16 13.87
N ASP A 158 -33.47 2.43 15.12
CA ASP A 158 -32.88 3.49 15.96
C ASP A 158 -31.44 3.12 16.38
N ASP A 159 -31.17 1.83 16.57
CA ASP A 159 -29.81 1.32 16.80
C ASP A 159 -28.99 1.38 15.53
N LEU A 160 -29.57 0.97 14.39
CA LEU A 160 -28.90 1.04 13.09
C LEU A 160 -28.59 2.47 12.67
N GLU A 161 -29.46 3.44 12.95
CA GLU A 161 -29.21 4.86 12.69
C GLU A 161 -28.03 5.37 13.51
N ARG A 162 -27.96 5.04 14.81
CA ARG A 162 -26.80 5.37 15.66
C ARG A 162 -25.53 4.71 15.18
N MET A 163 -25.59 3.42 14.82
CA MET A 163 -24.43 2.70 14.26
C MET A 163 -23.92 3.36 12.99
N ILE A 164 -24.80 3.80 12.08
CA ILE A 164 -24.41 4.50 10.86
C ILE A 164 -23.64 5.79 11.22
N ASP A 165 -24.19 6.61 12.12
CA ASP A 165 -23.58 7.89 12.49
C ASP A 165 -22.24 7.68 13.19
N ASP A 166 -22.18 6.81 14.21
CA ASP A 166 -20.96 6.53 14.98
C ASP A 166 -19.85 5.91 14.11
N TRP A 167 -20.22 4.98 13.23
CA TRP A 167 -19.24 4.33 12.37
C TRP A 167 -18.74 5.26 11.26
N GLN A 168 -19.61 6.10 10.72
CA GLN A 168 -19.22 7.12 9.75
C GLN A 168 -18.24 8.12 10.38
N GLU A 169 -18.56 8.67 11.55
CA GLU A 169 -17.67 9.59 12.26
C GLU A 169 -16.32 8.95 12.55
N THR A 170 -16.33 7.70 13.04
CA THR A 170 -15.10 6.96 13.33
C THR A 170 -14.28 6.71 12.06
N ALA A 171 -14.92 6.31 10.96
CA ALA A 171 -14.25 6.08 9.69
C ALA A 171 -13.62 7.36 9.11
N GLU A 172 -14.30 8.50 9.22
CA GLU A 172 -13.77 9.80 8.81
C GLU A 172 -12.55 10.19 9.65
N ARG A 173 -12.61 10.04 10.98
CA ARG A 173 -11.46 10.28 11.86
C ARG A 173 -10.28 9.36 11.57
N ILE A 174 -10.53 8.08 11.26
CA ILE A 174 -9.48 7.14 10.82
C ILE A 174 -8.84 7.64 9.53
N LYS A 175 -9.66 8.04 8.55
CA LYS A 175 -9.17 8.55 7.26
C LYS A 175 -8.29 9.79 7.41
N GLU A 176 -8.64 10.69 8.32
CA GLU A 176 -7.86 11.89 8.61
C GLU A 176 -6.53 11.58 9.34
N ARG A 177 -6.55 10.65 10.31
CA ARG A 177 -5.37 10.29 11.12
C ARG A 177 -4.42 9.30 10.45
N TRP A 178 -4.90 8.52 9.51
CA TRP A 178 -4.12 7.48 8.86
C TRP A 178 -2.86 7.98 8.15
N PRO A 179 -2.87 9.12 7.43
CA PRO A 179 -1.65 9.67 6.84
C PRO A 179 -0.57 10.01 7.88
N GLU A 180 -0.95 10.55 9.05
CA GLU A 180 -0.03 10.86 10.14
C GLU A 180 0.64 9.60 10.70
N TRP A 181 -0.14 8.52 10.87
CA TRP A 181 0.38 7.21 11.25
C TRP A 181 1.40 6.67 10.23
N ILE A 182 1.07 6.73 8.94
CA ILE A 182 1.98 6.27 7.88
C ILE A 182 3.27 7.10 7.87
N GLU A 183 3.19 8.41 8.05
CA GLU A 183 4.35 9.30 8.15
C GLU A 183 5.21 8.93 9.38
N ALA A 184 4.59 8.74 10.54
CA ALA A 184 5.28 8.31 11.75
C ALA A 184 6.01 6.97 11.57
N LYS A 185 5.36 5.97 10.95
CA LYS A 185 5.97 4.66 10.65
C LYS A 185 7.12 4.78 9.64
N ARG A 186 7.03 5.70 8.66
CA ARG A 186 8.15 5.94 7.73
C ARG A 186 9.35 6.54 8.43
N LEU A 187 9.15 7.56 9.27
CA LEU A 187 10.21 8.16 10.05
C LEU A 187 10.86 7.16 11.01
N ALA A 188 10.05 6.35 11.69
CA ALA A 188 10.52 5.34 12.63
C ALA A 188 11.52 4.34 12.02
N LYS A 189 11.39 4.00 10.75
CA LYS A 189 12.33 3.10 10.04
C LYS A 189 13.77 3.63 9.95
N HIS A 190 13.95 4.93 10.12
CA HIS A 190 15.24 5.58 10.00
C HIS A 190 15.88 5.94 11.36
N LEU A 191 15.25 5.51 12.46
CA LEU A 191 15.69 5.84 13.81
C LEU A 191 16.65 4.82 14.42
N ASP A 192 16.71 3.57 13.92
CA ASP A 192 17.37 2.42 14.57
C ASP A 192 18.84 2.67 14.95
N SER A 193 19.53 3.59 14.28
CA SER A 193 20.93 3.93 14.52
C SER A 193 21.14 5.25 15.27
N LEU A 194 20.06 5.92 15.69
CA LEU A 194 20.13 7.24 16.31
C LEU A 194 20.04 7.16 17.82
N GLU A 195 20.85 7.98 18.50
CA GLU A 195 20.75 8.14 19.95
C GLU A 195 19.39 8.69 20.38
N ASN A 196 18.87 8.21 21.50
CA ASN A 196 17.57 8.59 22.05
C ASN A 196 16.33 8.25 21.16
N ALA A 197 16.51 7.42 20.14
CA ALA A 197 15.43 6.98 19.28
C ALA A 197 14.46 5.99 19.96
N GLU A 198 14.92 5.24 20.93
CA GLU A 198 14.18 4.17 21.62
C GLU A 198 12.84 4.65 22.20
N ILE A 199 12.79 5.88 22.70
CA ILE A 199 11.55 6.44 23.27
C ILE A 199 10.45 6.58 22.20
N TYR A 200 10.81 7.00 20.99
CA TYR A 200 9.86 7.15 19.88
C TYR A 200 9.45 5.81 19.31
N LEU A 201 10.38 4.85 19.21
CA LEU A 201 10.08 3.48 18.77
C LEU A 201 9.13 2.79 19.78
N ALA A 202 9.33 2.97 21.07
CA ALA A 202 8.44 2.48 22.11
C ALA A 202 7.04 3.12 22.02
N GLN A 203 6.96 4.43 21.77
CA GLN A 203 5.69 5.13 21.57
C GLN A 203 4.94 4.60 20.32
N ILE A 204 5.61 4.39 19.21
CA ILE A 204 5.02 3.78 18.01
C ILE A 204 4.42 2.42 18.35
N GLN A 205 5.15 1.57 19.07
CA GLN A 205 4.66 0.25 19.48
C GLN A 205 3.46 0.34 20.43
N THR A 206 3.46 1.30 21.34
CA THR A 206 2.34 1.54 22.25
C THR A 206 1.09 1.96 21.49
N ILE A 207 1.21 2.95 20.60
CA ILE A 207 0.10 3.42 19.75
C ILE A 207 -0.47 2.25 18.91
N GLU A 208 0.38 1.40 18.38
CA GLU A 208 -0.03 0.24 17.59
C GLU A 208 -0.79 -0.78 18.43
N LYS A 209 -0.18 -1.29 19.50
CA LYS A 209 -0.75 -2.35 20.36
C LYS A 209 -1.99 -1.92 21.12
N GLU A 210 -2.00 -0.69 21.62
CA GLU A 210 -3.12 -0.15 22.40
C GLU A 210 -4.19 0.53 21.55
N ARG A 211 -4.07 0.44 20.21
CA ARG A 211 -5.06 0.96 19.24
C ARG A 211 -5.34 2.45 19.40
N GLN A 212 -4.29 3.24 19.61
CA GLN A 212 -4.40 4.66 19.95
C GLN A 212 -4.47 5.59 18.72
N LEU A 213 -4.81 5.09 17.53
CA LEU A 213 -4.91 5.92 16.32
C LEU A 213 -5.80 7.16 16.52
N LEU A 214 -6.91 7.00 17.22
CA LEU A 214 -7.91 8.07 17.46
C LEU A 214 -7.85 8.68 18.85
N SER A 215 -6.78 8.45 19.61
CA SER A 215 -6.63 9.02 20.95
C SER A 215 -6.60 10.56 20.93
N ASP A 216 -7.17 11.16 21.97
CA ASP A 216 -7.11 12.58 22.22
C ASP A 216 -6.38 12.84 23.57
N PRO A 217 -5.39 13.74 23.59
CA PRO A 217 -4.89 14.54 22.47
C PRO A 217 -4.20 13.70 21.39
N ASN A 218 -4.08 14.26 20.15
CA ASN A 218 -3.43 13.61 19.03
C ASN A 218 -1.99 13.18 19.38
N PRO A 219 -1.67 11.87 19.39
CA PRO A 219 -0.34 11.41 19.78
C PRO A 219 0.71 11.64 18.67
N PHE A 220 0.31 11.82 17.42
CA PHE A 220 1.23 11.89 16.29
C PHE A 220 1.97 13.21 16.17
N THR A 221 1.31 14.34 16.45
CA THR A 221 1.93 15.67 16.31
C THR A 221 3.24 15.79 17.11
N PRO A 222 3.29 15.50 18.43
CA PRO A 222 4.53 15.55 19.20
C PRO A 222 5.51 14.45 18.79
N LEU A 223 5.02 13.25 18.44
CA LEU A 223 5.82 12.11 18.02
C LEU A 223 6.58 12.41 16.72
N VAL A 224 5.88 12.82 15.67
CA VAL A 224 6.47 13.18 14.37
C VAL A 224 7.44 14.35 14.52
N SER A 225 7.05 15.39 15.27
CA SER A 225 7.93 16.54 15.52
C SER A 225 9.24 16.15 16.21
N GLY A 226 9.18 15.29 17.22
CA GLY A 226 10.37 14.79 17.91
C GLY A 226 11.28 13.94 17.01
N MET A 227 10.72 13.00 16.28
CA MET A 227 11.47 12.17 15.32
C MET A 227 12.14 13.02 14.23
N VAL A 228 11.39 13.97 13.65
CA VAL A 228 11.92 14.90 12.64
C VAL A 228 13.08 15.73 13.20
N GLN A 229 12.99 16.18 14.45
CA GLN A 229 14.04 16.97 15.07
C GLN A 229 15.34 16.16 15.22
N ILE A 230 15.27 14.92 15.71
CA ILE A 230 16.46 14.04 15.84
C ILE A 230 17.09 13.77 14.48
N ILE A 231 16.28 13.34 13.51
CA ILE A 231 16.76 13.04 12.14
C ILE A 231 17.37 14.28 11.50
N ARG A 232 16.73 15.44 11.63
CA ARG A 232 17.24 16.70 11.08
C ARG A 232 18.56 17.09 11.70
N SER A 233 18.72 16.92 13.00
CA SER A 233 19.98 17.18 13.71
C SER A 233 21.10 16.31 13.16
N GLU A 234 20.86 15.03 13.00
CA GLU A 234 21.83 14.08 12.47
C GLU A 234 22.21 14.38 11.01
N LEU A 235 21.21 14.60 10.15
CA LEU A 235 21.46 14.95 8.75
C LEU A 235 22.26 16.25 8.59
N ASN A 236 22.01 17.24 9.43
CA ASN A 236 22.78 18.47 9.46
C ASN A 236 24.22 18.23 9.94
N ALA A 237 24.42 17.37 10.94
CA ALA A 237 25.75 16.99 11.41
C ALA A 237 26.55 16.28 10.29
N ILE A 238 25.94 15.31 9.62
CA ILE A 238 26.54 14.62 8.47
C ILE A 238 26.90 15.61 7.34
N LYS A 239 25.99 16.52 7.01
CA LYS A 239 26.22 17.53 5.97
C LYS A 239 27.41 18.43 6.31
N SER A 240 27.48 18.92 7.55
CA SER A 240 28.60 19.74 8.01
C SER A 240 29.92 18.98 7.97
N GLN A 241 29.92 17.72 8.48
CA GLN A 241 31.12 16.88 8.45
C GLN A 241 31.55 16.54 7.02
N TRP A 242 30.61 16.36 6.10
CA TRP A 242 30.89 16.15 4.69
C TRP A 242 31.61 17.38 4.07
N ASP A 243 31.03 18.56 4.27
CA ASP A 243 31.56 19.80 3.73
C ASP A 243 32.98 20.09 4.27
N ASP A 244 33.22 19.84 5.55
CA ASP A 244 34.51 20.05 6.21
C ASP A 244 35.54 19.02 5.70
N GLU A 245 35.18 17.74 5.64
CA GLU A 245 36.13 16.72 5.15
C GLU A 245 36.40 16.87 3.66
N TRP A 246 35.39 17.22 2.86
CA TRP A 246 35.59 17.53 1.44
C TRP A 246 36.58 18.69 1.24
N LYS A 247 36.36 19.82 1.88
CA LYS A 247 37.26 20.99 1.78
C LYS A 247 38.67 20.66 2.23
N LYS A 248 38.82 19.93 3.33
CA LYS A 248 40.11 19.49 3.85
C LYS A 248 40.86 18.61 2.85
N ARG A 249 40.22 17.60 2.27
CA ARG A 249 40.81 16.68 1.30
C ARG A 249 41.09 17.37 -0.02
N GLU A 250 40.26 18.25 -0.47
CA GLU A 250 40.47 19.06 -1.67
C GLU A 250 41.72 19.91 -1.52
N SER A 251 41.85 20.60 -0.40
CA SER A 251 43.06 21.41 -0.12
C SER A 251 44.36 20.59 -0.07
N VAL A 252 44.28 19.33 0.37
CA VAL A 252 45.45 18.42 0.34
C VAL A 252 45.77 17.99 -1.08
N LEU A 253 44.79 17.64 -1.88
CA LEU A 253 44.94 17.22 -3.27
C LEU A 253 45.48 18.36 -4.15
N GLU A 254 45.01 19.60 -3.95
CA GLU A 254 45.50 20.78 -4.68
C GLU A 254 46.98 21.10 -4.40
N LYS A 255 47.53 20.67 -3.27
CA LYS A 255 48.93 20.80 -2.91
C LYS A 255 49.81 19.65 -3.40
N ASP A 256 49.19 18.56 -3.92
CA ASP A 256 49.90 17.40 -4.42
C ASP A 256 50.62 17.75 -5.74
N THR A 257 51.96 17.61 -5.74
CA THR A 257 52.81 17.97 -6.90
C THR A 257 52.55 17.08 -8.11
N ASN A 258 52.19 15.83 -7.92
CA ASN A 258 51.84 14.88 -9.01
C ASN A 258 50.48 15.19 -9.58
N TRP A 259 49.49 15.46 -8.73
CA TRP A 259 48.18 15.92 -9.17
C TRP A 259 48.25 17.15 -10.05
N ASN A 260 49.09 18.13 -9.66
CA ASN A 260 49.22 19.39 -10.39
C ASN A 260 49.86 19.26 -11.78
N LYS A 261 50.60 18.18 -12.02
CA LYS A 261 51.21 17.88 -13.34
C LYS A 261 50.28 17.22 -14.32
N LEU A 262 49.10 16.75 -13.86
CA LEU A 262 48.12 16.06 -14.72
C LEU A 262 47.35 17.04 -15.60
N GLU A 263 47.01 16.58 -16.81
CA GLU A 263 46.11 17.29 -17.72
C GLU A 263 44.68 17.30 -17.17
N PRO A 264 43.84 18.29 -17.54
CA PRO A 264 42.48 18.42 -17.04
C PRO A 264 41.62 17.14 -17.26
N GLU A 265 41.74 16.45 -18.38
CA GLU A 265 41.06 15.19 -18.69
C GLU A 265 41.45 14.08 -17.72
N GLN A 266 42.75 13.95 -17.41
CA GLN A 266 43.25 12.94 -16.48
C GLN A 266 42.75 13.22 -15.05
N LYS A 267 42.68 14.47 -14.63
CA LYS A 267 42.11 14.89 -13.35
C LYS A 267 40.63 14.52 -13.26
N TYR A 268 39.88 14.84 -14.30
CA TYR A 268 38.45 14.53 -14.36
C TYR A 268 38.22 13.03 -14.31
N ASP A 269 38.96 12.24 -15.09
CA ASP A 269 38.83 10.79 -15.12
C ASP A 269 39.12 10.15 -13.76
N LEU A 270 40.20 10.55 -13.08
CA LEU A 270 40.52 10.08 -11.73
C LEU A 270 39.42 10.43 -10.71
N ARG A 271 38.90 11.66 -10.74
CA ARG A 271 37.80 12.09 -9.86
C ARG A 271 36.53 11.32 -10.13
N SER A 272 36.18 11.16 -11.41
CA SER A 272 34.96 10.47 -11.82
C SER A 272 34.95 9.00 -11.38
N ARG A 273 36.05 8.28 -11.62
CA ARG A 273 36.19 6.86 -11.20
C ARG A 273 36.14 6.68 -9.69
N ASN A 274 36.54 7.69 -8.93
CA ASN A 274 36.53 7.65 -7.46
C ASN A 274 35.34 8.39 -6.83
N GLN A 275 34.33 8.74 -7.62
CA GLN A 275 33.11 9.41 -7.14
C GLN A 275 33.39 10.73 -6.37
N LEU A 276 34.32 11.54 -6.89
CA LEU A 276 34.69 12.84 -6.38
C LEU A 276 34.32 14.00 -7.34
N THR A 277 33.24 13.81 -8.10
CA THR A 277 32.61 14.85 -8.93
C THR A 277 31.43 15.46 -8.16
N GLU A 278 30.99 16.65 -8.57
CA GLU A 278 29.82 17.33 -7.95
C GLU A 278 28.56 16.46 -7.93
N ASN A 279 28.32 15.67 -8.98
CA ASN A 279 27.20 14.77 -9.07
C ASN A 279 27.25 13.58 -8.08
N ALA A 280 28.39 13.32 -7.46
CA ALA A 280 28.56 12.26 -6.48
C ALA A 280 28.34 12.73 -5.03
N VAL A 281 28.19 14.03 -4.82
CA VAL A 281 27.89 14.63 -3.51
C VAL A 281 26.43 14.31 -3.17
N PRO A 282 26.14 13.67 -2.00
CA PRO A 282 24.76 13.40 -1.63
C PRO A 282 24.01 14.70 -1.37
N VAL A 283 22.82 14.82 -1.98
CA VAL A 283 21.91 15.94 -1.71
C VAL A 283 21.17 15.66 -0.42
N ILE A 284 21.48 16.40 0.64
CA ILE A 284 20.86 16.29 1.96
C ILE A 284 19.94 17.50 2.16
N ALA A 285 18.63 17.29 2.04
CA ALA A 285 17.61 18.31 2.24
C ALA A 285 16.89 18.09 3.57
N VAL A 286 16.76 19.13 4.39
CA VAL A 286 16.24 19.07 5.76
C VAL A 286 15.14 20.10 6.06
N ASP A 287 14.65 20.81 5.04
CA ASP A 287 13.77 21.97 5.20
C ASP A 287 12.35 21.57 5.69
N SER A 288 11.88 20.41 5.28
CA SER A 288 10.57 19.87 5.64
C SER A 288 10.64 18.38 5.93
N THR A 289 9.60 17.79 6.57
CA THR A 289 9.49 16.34 6.75
C THR A 289 9.55 15.60 5.41
N ALA A 290 8.89 16.14 4.39
CA ALA A 290 8.90 15.54 3.05
C ALA A 290 10.30 15.52 2.44
N SER A 291 11.08 16.60 2.57
CA SER A 291 12.47 16.66 2.06
C SER A 291 13.42 15.74 2.85
N ILE A 292 13.22 15.63 4.16
CA ILE A 292 13.93 14.65 5.00
C ILE A 292 13.65 13.22 4.53
N LEU A 293 12.38 12.86 4.38
CA LEU A 293 11.99 11.53 3.91
C LEU A 293 12.52 11.24 2.50
N ALA A 294 12.49 12.22 1.59
CA ALA A 294 13.07 12.08 0.25
C ALA A 294 14.59 11.86 0.30
N THR A 295 15.30 12.52 1.21
CA THR A 295 16.74 12.28 1.44
C THR A 295 16.96 10.85 1.93
N LEU A 296 16.17 10.38 2.90
CA LEU A 296 16.30 9.05 3.52
C LEU A 296 15.85 7.91 2.61
N ASP A 297 14.92 8.16 1.70
CA ASP A 297 14.53 7.20 0.64
C ASP A 297 15.70 6.96 -0.36
N ASN A 298 16.56 7.98 -0.58
CA ASN A 298 17.73 7.86 -1.44
C ASN A 298 18.94 7.26 -0.70
N TYR A 299 19.13 7.65 0.56
CA TYR A 299 20.27 7.22 1.38
C TYR A 299 19.86 7.06 2.83
N SER A 300 20.00 5.88 3.40
CA SER A 300 19.87 5.71 4.85
C SER A 300 20.96 6.52 5.59
N ILE A 301 20.72 6.85 6.85
CA ILE A 301 21.72 7.55 7.70
C ILE A 301 23.04 6.78 7.73
N ASN A 302 23.00 5.46 7.89
CA ASN A 302 24.19 4.62 7.87
C ASN A 302 24.93 4.69 6.53
N ALA A 303 24.21 4.70 5.41
CA ALA A 303 24.81 4.83 4.08
C ALA A 303 25.47 6.19 3.88
N LEU A 304 24.93 7.25 4.48
CA LEU A 304 25.56 8.58 4.47
C LEU A 304 26.84 8.58 5.31
N HIS A 305 26.85 7.97 6.50
CA HIS A 305 28.05 7.79 7.32
C HIS A 305 29.12 6.98 6.61
N ASP A 306 28.76 5.86 5.98
CA ASP A 306 29.70 5.02 5.24
C ASP A 306 30.34 5.80 4.08
N ARG A 307 29.55 6.58 3.36
CA ARG A 307 30.05 7.44 2.29
C ARG A 307 31.00 8.51 2.79
N LEU A 308 30.68 9.15 3.92
CA LEU A 308 31.55 10.12 4.58
C LEU A 308 32.86 9.46 5.03
N ALA A 309 32.79 8.31 5.68
CA ALA A 309 33.95 7.55 6.13
C ALA A 309 34.86 7.09 4.96
N ALA A 310 34.28 6.82 3.78
CA ALA A 310 35.03 6.44 2.59
C ALA A 310 35.74 7.61 1.90
N LEU A 311 35.38 8.86 2.19
CA LEU A 311 35.87 10.03 1.49
C LEU A 311 37.41 10.16 1.53
N PRO A 312 38.10 10.03 2.69
CA PRO A 312 39.54 10.05 2.76
C PRO A 312 40.22 9.01 1.85
N GLY A 313 39.68 7.78 1.83
CA GLY A 313 40.23 6.71 0.99
C GLY A 313 40.08 7.01 -0.51
N ARG A 314 38.98 7.61 -0.92
CA ARG A 314 38.77 8.02 -2.34
C ARG A 314 39.78 9.07 -2.78
N TYR A 315 40.07 10.07 -1.94
CA TYR A 315 41.09 11.06 -2.23
C TYR A 315 42.50 10.46 -2.25
N ALA A 316 42.80 9.53 -1.33
CA ALA A 316 44.09 8.83 -1.34
C ALA A 316 44.26 8.00 -2.64
N THR A 317 43.21 7.32 -3.12
CA THR A 317 43.24 6.60 -4.40
C THR A 317 43.48 7.54 -5.59
N VAL A 318 42.90 8.75 -5.58
CA VAL A 318 43.15 9.76 -6.63
C VAL A 318 44.60 10.23 -6.63
N SER A 319 45.18 10.53 -5.45
CA SER A 319 46.60 10.95 -5.33
C SER A 319 47.54 9.82 -5.76
N GLN A 320 47.25 8.55 -5.37
CA GLN A 320 48.05 7.42 -5.84
C GLN A 320 47.90 7.21 -7.36
N GLY A 321 46.72 7.37 -7.92
CA GLY A 321 46.45 7.29 -9.36
C GLY A 321 47.23 8.37 -10.13
N ALA A 322 47.32 9.59 -9.56
CA ALA A 322 48.14 10.68 -10.15
C ALA A 322 49.63 10.30 -10.21
N THR A 323 50.14 9.68 -9.15
CA THR A 323 51.52 9.19 -9.12
C THR A 323 51.76 8.12 -10.16
N THR A 324 50.88 7.10 -10.25
CA THR A 324 50.98 6.01 -11.20
C THR A 324 50.91 6.45 -12.67
N LEU A 325 50.09 7.47 -12.97
CA LEU A 325 50.01 8.03 -14.33
C LEU A 325 51.29 8.73 -14.78
N LEU A 326 52.05 9.26 -13.85
CA LEU A 326 53.33 9.98 -14.09
C LEU A 326 54.54 9.06 -14.00
N GLU A 327 54.37 7.81 -13.52
CA GLU A 327 55.47 6.85 -13.53
C GLU A 327 55.91 6.56 -14.96
N PRO A 328 57.19 6.58 -15.23
CA PRO A 328 57.71 6.23 -16.55
C PRO A 328 57.33 4.80 -16.92
N LYS A 329 56.62 4.64 -18.04
CA LYS A 329 56.26 3.32 -18.54
C LYS A 329 57.49 2.51 -18.90
N ALA A 330 57.51 1.22 -18.51
CA ALA A 330 58.58 0.31 -18.88
C ALA A 330 58.73 0.21 -20.40
N GLN A 331 59.95 0.43 -20.89
CA GLN A 331 60.35 0.25 -22.29
C GLN A 331 60.69 -1.23 -22.48
N PHE A 332 60.07 -1.86 -23.47
CA PHE A 332 60.40 -3.24 -23.83
C PHE A 332 61.40 -3.26 -24.95
N ILE A 333 62.56 -3.86 -24.74
CA ILE A 333 63.58 -4.09 -25.77
C ILE A 333 63.71 -5.60 -25.97
N SER A 334 63.54 -6.02 -27.20
CA SER A 334 63.83 -7.40 -27.60
C SER A 334 65.03 -7.43 -28.51
N PHE A 335 66.01 -8.25 -28.16
CA PHE A 335 67.18 -8.45 -28.99
C PHE A 335 66.91 -9.61 -29.98
N THR A 336 67.18 -9.33 -31.27
CA THR A 336 67.16 -10.38 -32.29
C THR A 336 68.33 -11.31 -32.08
N SER A 337 68.10 -12.62 -32.27
CA SER A 337 69.17 -13.61 -32.21
C SER A 337 70.25 -13.31 -33.23
N SER A 338 71.51 -13.29 -32.82
CA SER A 338 72.68 -13.09 -33.64
C SER A 338 73.67 -14.22 -33.45
N THR A 339 74.33 -14.65 -34.52
CA THR A 339 75.42 -15.65 -34.45
C THR A 339 76.73 -14.90 -34.31
N ILE A 340 77.41 -15.05 -33.20
CA ILE A 340 78.72 -14.43 -32.90
C ILE A 340 79.78 -15.49 -33.05
N LYS A 341 80.84 -15.22 -33.83
CA LYS A 341 81.90 -16.18 -34.16
C LYS A 341 83.24 -15.82 -33.58
N THR A 342 83.43 -14.54 -33.20
CA THR A 342 84.69 -14.02 -32.69
C THR A 342 84.45 -13.14 -31.44
N GLU A 343 85.50 -12.95 -30.59
CA GLU A 343 85.44 -12.08 -29.46
C GLU A 343 85.20 -10.61 -29.88
N ALA A 344 85.81 -10.16 -30.97
CA ALA A 344 85.62 -8.80 -31.48
C ALA A 344 84.16 -8.56 -31.92
N GLU A 345 83.44 -9.57 -32.51
CA GLU A 345 82.01 -9.49 -32.85
C GLU A 345 81.15 -9.42 -31.59
N PHE A 346 81.54 -10.15 -30.51
CA PHE A 346 80.84 -10.10 -29.23
C PHE A 346 80.94 -8.73 -28.56
N ASP A 347 82.15 -8.17 -28.54
CA ASP A 347 82.42 -6.82 -27.98
C ASP A 347 81.65 -5.73 -28.75
N ALA A 348 81.62 -5.81 -30.08
CA ALA A 348 80.83 -4.91 -30.90
C ALA A 348 79.32 -5.01 -30.65
N TRP A 349 78.82 -6.26 -30.51
CA TRP A 349 77.40 -6.52 -30.21
C TRP A 349 77.01 -5.99 -28.84
N ILE A 350 77.84 -6.24 -27.79
CA ILE A 350 77.62 -5.68 -26.46
C ILE A 350 77.59 -4.14 -26.47
N ALA A 351 78.55 -3.52 -27.16
CA ALA A 351 78.57 -2.08 -27.24
C ALA A 351 77.36 -1.46 -27.89
N ASP A 352 76.85 -2.08 -28.96
CA ASP A 352 75.64 -1.68 -29.67
C ASP A 352 74.42 -1.85 -28.77
N LYS A 353 74.23 -3.04 -28.17
CA LYS A 353 73.11 -3.30 -27.25
C LYS A 353 73.12 -2.47 -26.00
N LYS A 354 74.29 -2.19 -25.43
CA LYS A 354 74.45 -1.26 -24.30
C LYS A 354 73.98 0.15 -24.68
N LYS A 355 74.31 0.61 -25.87
CA LYS A 355 73.90 1.94 -26.36
C LYS A 355 72.37 2.03 -26.47
N GLU A 356 71.72 0.97 -27.02
CA GLU A 356 70.30 0.84 -27.19
C GLU A 356 69.58 0.85 -25.83
N VAL A 357 70.04 0.04 -24.86
CA VAL A 357 69.48 -0.04 -23.51
C VAL A 357 69.66 1.31 -22.76
N LEU A 358 70.82 1.91 -22.86
CA LEU A 358 71.05 3.21 -22.20
C LEU A 358 70.22 4.35 -22.79
N ALA A 359 69.91 4.30 -24.09
CA ALA A 359 68.99 5.25 -24.71
C ALA A 359 67.56 5.06 -24.23
N ALA A 360 67.10 3.84 -24.11
CA ALA A 360 65.77 3.53 -23.57
C ALA A 360 65.62 3.84 -22.08
N LEU A 361 66.67 3.64 -21.28
CA LEU A 361 66.69 3.95 -19.84
C LEU A 361 66.48 5.42 -19.53
N LYS A 362 66.77 6.33 -20.50
CA LYS A 362 66.49 7.77 -20.34
C LYS A 362 64.99 8.07 -20.31
N ASN A 363 64.18 7.19 -20.86
CA ASN A 363 62.71 7.34 -20.99
C ASN A 363 61.91 6.50 -19.98
N GLY A 364 62.59 5.66 -19.19
CA GLY A 364 62.00 4.84 -18.15
C GLY A 364 62.68 3.49 -17.91
N PRO A 365 62.16 2.67 -16.99
CA PRO A 365 62.68 1.33 -16.75
C PRO A 365 62.67 0.50 -18.02
N VAL A 366 63.70 -0.35 -18.23
CA VAL A 366 63.83 -1.21 -19.42
C VAL A 366 63.65 -2.66 -19.04
N VAL A 367 62.75 -3.35 -19.74
CA VAL A 367 62.59 -4.80 -19.69
C VAL A 367 63.19 -5.42 -20.94
N ILE A 368 64.23 -6.23 -20.76
CA ILE A 368 64.90 -6.96 -21.86
C ILE A 368 64.24 -8.30 -21.98
N LYS A 369 63.77 -8.66 -23.17
CA LYS A 369 63.17 -9.95 -23.50
C LYS A 369 64.09 -10.72 -24.46
#